data_f15f17c2a149dc60c9e01a658d8913b4
#
_entry.id   f15f17c2a149dc60c9e01a658d8913b4
#
_cell.length_a   1.000
_cell.length_b   1.000
_cell.length_c   1.000
_cell.angle_alpha   90.00
_cell.angle_beta   90.00
_cell.angle_gamma   90.00
#
_symmetry.space_group_name_H-M   'P 1'
#
loop_
_entity.id
_entity.type
_entity.pdbx_description
1 polymer ?
#
loop_
_entity_poly.entity_id
_entity_poly.type
_entity_poly.pdbx_seq_one_letter_code
_entity_poly.pdbx_strand_id
1 'polypeptide(L)'
;VVLFFKELKRRCEAHVGQTLTHAVLGRPVHFVDDDAERDQLAQETLGRAALEAGFTHIAYQMEPIAAALDYEQRVAKETTALVVDIGGGTSDFTVIRLNPARSAQSDRSADILATTGVHIGGTDFDRLLDLTTVMPHLGYKHVGTGGRIVPSSVFFDLSTWHLIHQAYTRKSMHF
;
A
#
# COMPACT_ATOMS: atom_id res chain seq x y z
N VAL A 1 5.17 0.97 -13.63
CA VAL A 1 5.49 -0.33 -12.98
C VAL A 1 6.70 -0.98 -13.64
N VAL A 2 6.74 -1.18 -14.97
CA VAL A 2 7.87 -1.85 -15.68
C VAL A 2 9.23 -1.21 -15.37
N LEU A 3 9.34 0.12 -15.48
CA LEU A 3 10.59 0.84 -15.18
C LEU A 3 11.05 0.63 -13.74
N PHE A 4 10.09 0.59 -12.81
CA PHE A 4 10.37 0.30 -11.41
C PHE A 4 10.95 -1.11 -11.23
N PHE A 5 10.32 -2.12 -11.83
CA PHE A 5 10.82 -3.50 -11.78
C PHE A 5 12.19 -3.66 -12.44
N LYS A 6 12.44 -2.98 -13.57
CA LYS A 6 13.76 -2.98 -14.22
C LYS A 6 14.84 -2.43 -13.29
N GLU A 7 14.59 -1.30 -12.66
CA GLU A 7 15.56 -0.69 -11.75
C GLU A 7 15.75 -1.54 -10.47
N LEU A 8 14.67 -2.08 -9.90
CA LEU A 8 14.75 -2.98 -8.76
C LEU A 8 15.58 -4.23 -9.09
N LYS A 9 15.30 -4.89 -10.22
CA LYS A 9 16.04 -6.06 -10.70
C LYS A 9 17.51 -5.73 -10.87
N ARG A 10 17.84 -4.64 -11.54
CA ARG A 10 19.22 -4.18 -11.74
C ARG A 10 19.97 -3.99 -10.41
N ARG A 11 19.33 -3.38 -9.41
CA ARG A 11 19.94 -3.20 -8.08
C ARG A 11 20.15 -4.51 -7.35
N CYS A 12 19.17 -5.40 -7.39
CA CYS A 12 19.28 -6.72 -6.76
C CYS A 12 20.38 -7.55 -7.43
N GLU A 13 20.45 -7.59 -8.76
CA GLU A 13 21.48 -8.31 -9.50
C GLU A 13 22.88 -7.75 -9.21
N ALA A 14 23.02 -6.44 -9.13
CA ALA A 14 24.29 -5.81 -8.75
C ALA A 14 24.72 -6.15 -7.32
N HIS A 15 23.76 -6.35 -6.41
CA HIS A 15 24.04 -6.71 -5.01
C HIS A 15 24.43 -8.18 -4.86
N VAL A 16 23.70 -9.09 -5.54
CA VAL A 16 23.93 -10.53 -5.40
C VAL A 16 24.97 -11.08 -6.41
N GLY A 17 25.37 -10.29 -7.40
CA GLY A 17 26.38 -10.66 -8.39
C GLY A 17 25.94 -11.72 -9.41
N GLN A 18 24.63 -11.93 -9.57
CA GLN A 18 24.08 -12.92 -10.52
C GLN A 18 22.75 -12.44 -11.12
N THR A 19 22.43 -12.99 -12.30
CA THR A 19 21.14 -12.70 -12.96
C THR A 19 19.98 -13.35 -12.20
N LEU A 20 18.96 -12.56 -11.91
CA LEU A 20 17.74 -13.01 -11.26
C LEU A 20 16.64 -13.27 -12.29
N THR A 21 16.20 -14.52 -12.36
CA THR A 21 15.18 -14.97 -13.31
C THR A 21 13.82 -15.25 -12.65
N HIS A 22 13.79 -15.40 -11.34
CA HIS A 22 12.60 -15.72 -10.56
C HIS A 22 12.23 -14.52 -9.69
N ALA A 23 10.92 -14.24 -9.58
CA ALA A 23 10.39 -13.26 -8.65
C ALA A 23 9.14 -13.79 -7.94
N VAL A 24 9.00 -13.48 -6.67
CA VAL A 24 7.77 -13.62 -5.92
C VAL A 24 7.21 -12.22 -5.73
N LEU A 25 6.00 -11.98 -6.21
CA LEU A 25 5.32 -10.70 -6.11
C LEU A 25 4.28 -10.76 -4.99
N GLY A 26 4.31 -9.78 -4.11
CA GLY A 26 3.24 -9.57 -3.14
C GLY A 26 1.94 -9.21 -3.87
N ARG A 27 0.83 -9.71 -3.36
CA ARG A 27 -0.50 -9.29 -3.78
C ARG A 27 -1.43 -9.16 -2.58
N PRO A 28 -2.33 -8.16 -2.56
CA PRO A 28 -3.42 -8.13 -1.61
C PRO A 28 -4.36 -9.34 -1.84
N VAL A 29 -5.28 -9.59 -0.93
CA VAL A 29 -6.29 -10.64 -1.13
C VAL A 29 -7.13 -10.30 -2.36
N HIS A 30 -7.56 -9.04 -2.47
CA HIS A 30 -8.23 -8.50 -3.66
C HIS A 30 -7.53 -7.20 -4.10
N PHE A 31 -7.18 -7.07 -5.38
CA PHE A 31 -6.76 -5.80 -5.99
C PHE A 31 -7.96 -4.90 -6.23
N VAL A 32 -9.13 -5.50 -6.48
CA VAL A 32 -10.40 -4.82 -6.71
C VAL A 32 -11.48 -5.60 -5.98
N ASP A 33 -12.15 -4.94 -5.06
CA ASP A 33 -13.26 -5.53 -4.32
C ASP A 33 -14.47 -5.75 -5.25
N ASP A 34 -15.17 -6.86 -5.04
CA ASP A 34 -16.41 -7.23 -5.72
C ASP A 34 -16.35 -7.30 -7.27
N ASP A 35 -15.15 -7.36 -7.85
CA ASP A 35 -14.95 -7.45 -9.30
C ASP A 35 -13.80 -8.42 -9.65
N ALA A 36 -14.13 -9.70 -9.78
CA ALA A 36 -13.16 -10.76 -10.05
C ALA A 36 -12.42 -10.60 -11.38
N GLU A 37 -13.05 -10.03 -12.42
CA GLU A 37 -12.41 -9.82 -13.71
C GLU A 37 -11.35 -8.72 -13.63
N ARG A 38 -11.65 -7.63 -12.96
CA ARG A 38 -10.68 -6.54 -12.71
C ARG A 38 -9.58 -6.98 -11.76
N ASP A 39 -9.89 -7.77 -10.74
CA ASP A 39 -8.89 -8.33 -9.82
C ASP A 39 -7.88 -9.18 -10.59
N GLN A 40 -8.36 -10.10 -11.44
CA GLN A 40 -7.50 -10.92 -12.29
C GLN A 40 -6.68 -10.07 -13.27
N LEU A 41 -7.28 -9.09 -13.93
CA LEU A 41 -6.60 -8.18 -14.86
C LEU A 41 -5.48 -7.40 -14.16
N ALA A 42 -5.70 -6.96 -12.92
CA ALA A 42 -4.68 -6.28 -12.13
C ALA A 42 -3.48 -7.20 -11.83
N GLN A 43 -3.75 -8.44 -11.41
CA GLN A 43 -2.70 -9.46 -11.21
C GLN A 43 -1.93 -9.74 -12.49
N GLU A 44 -2.61 -9.98 -13.60
CA GLU A 44 -1.98 -10.23 -14.91
C GLU A 44 -1.14 -9.05 -15.39
N THR A 45 -1.62 -7.82 -15.15
CA THR A 45 -0.89 -6.59 -15.48
C THR A 45 0.41 -6.47 -14.67
N LEU A 46 0.35 -6.81 -13.39
CA LEU A 46 1.53 -6.83 -12.52
C LEU A 46 2.55 -7.87 -12.98
N GLY A 47 2.10 -9.09 -13.26
CA GLY A 47 2.94 -10.18 -13.76
C GLY A 47 3.58 -9.87 -15.11
N ARG A 48 2.80 -9.32 -16.05
CA ARG A 48 3.31 -8.89 -17.35
C ARG A 48 4.40 -7.83 -17.22
N ALA A 49 4.21 -6.87 -16.31
CA ALA A 49 5.24 -5.86 -16.06
C ALA A 49 6.55 -6.46 -15.50
N ALA A 50 6.46 -7.51 -14.68
CA ALA A 50 7.64 -8.22 -14.20
C ALA A 50 8.32 -9.04 -15.31
N LEU A 51 7.55 -9.70 -16.19
CA LEU A 51 8.09 -10.39 -17.37
C LEU A 51 8.80 -9.41 -18.30
N GLU A 52 8.22 -8.25 -18.58
CA GLU A 52 8.84 -7.19 -19.39
C GLU A 52 10.11 -6.60 -18.74
N ALA A 53 10.23 -6.70 -17.42
CA ALA A 53 11.44 -6.32 -16.70
C ALA A 53 12.57 -7.38 -16.80
N GLY A 54 12.27 -8.58 -17.36
CA GLY A 54 13.24 -9.62 -17.63
C GLY A 54 13.26 -10.75 -16.56
N PHE A 55 12.23 -10.84 -15.72
CA PHE A 55 11.99 -12.07 -14.98
C PHE A 55 11.32 -13.10 -15.90
N THR A 56 11.58 -14.39 -15.68
CA THR A 56 11.02 -15.46 -16.50
C THR A 56 10.07 -16.37 -15.73
N HIS A 57 10.16 -16.34 -14.40
CA HIS A 57 9.32 -17.12 -13.50
C HIS A 57 8.72 -16.20 -12.45
N ILE A 58 7.40 -16.10 -12.43
CA ILE A 58 6.67 -15.25 -11.49
C ILE A 58 5.78 -16.14 -10.63
N ALA A 59 5.88 -15.97 -9.32
CA ALA A 59 4.95 -16.50 -8.34
C ALA A 59 4.31 -15.33 -7.58
N TYR A 60 3.15 -15.58 -7.00
CA TYR A 60 2.46 -14.59 -6.16
C TYR A 60 2.36 -15.10 -4.73
N GLN A 61 2.48 -14.17 -3.79
CA GLN A 61 2.25 -14.43 -2.38
C GLN A 61 1.24 -13.42 -1.84
N MET A 62 0.20 -13.90 -1.20
CA MET A 62 -0.76 -13.02 -0.53
C MET A 62 -0.10 -12.30 0.64
N GLU A 63 -0.20 -10.98 0.66
CA GLU A 63 0.46 -10.11 1.64
C GLU A 63 0.11 -10.47 3.10
N PRO A 64 -1.17 -10.72 3.47
CA PRO A 64 -1.48 -11.10 4.85
C PRO A 64 -0.88 -12.46 5.25
N ILE A 65 -0.74 -13.39 4.32
CA ILE A 65 -0.04 -14.66 4.58
C ILE A 65 1.44 -14.40 4.79
N ALA A 66 2.07 -13.60 3.92
CA ALA A 66 3.48 -13.24 4.06
C ALA A 66 3.76 -12.54 5.40
N ALA A 67 2.91 -11.59 5.81
CA ALA A 67 3.02 -10.91 7.09
C ALA A 67 2.91 -11.86 8.30
N ALA A 68 2.12 -12.92 8.18
CA ALA A 68 1.90 -13.87 9.25
C ALA A 68 2.92 -15.01 9.32
N LEU A 69 3.74 -15.23 8.29
CA LEU A 69 4.67 -16.38 8.22
C LEU A 69 5.65 -16.44 9.41
N ASP A 70 6.21 -15.32 9.82
CA ASP A 70 7.12 -15.28 10.98
C ASP A 70 6.40 -15.63 12.28
N TYR A 71 5.18 -15.13 12.44
CA TYR A 71 4.38 -15.43 13.64
C TYR A 71 3.92 -16.90 13.66
N GLU A 72 3.59 -17.48 12.49
CA GLU A 72 3.17 -18.87 12.37
C GLU A 72 4.25 -19.86 12.86
N GLN A 73 5.53 -19.53 12.68
CA GLN A 73 6.64 -20.35 13.18
C GLN A 73 6.70 -20.41 14.72
N ARG A 74 6.07 -19.48 15.41
CA ARG A 74 6.07 -19.33 16.86
C ARG A 74 4.84 -19.96 17.53
N VAL A 75 3.79 -20.25 16.76
CA VAL A 75 2.60 -20.88 17.32
C VAL A 75 2.79 -22.40 17.41
N ALA A 76 2.36 -22.99 18.53
CA ALA A 76 2.51 -24.43 18.79
C ALA A 76 1.36 -25.28 18.23
N LYS A 77 0.25 -24.66 17.88
CA LYS A 77 -0.99 -25.31 17.40
C LYS A 77 -1.73 -24.40 16.44
N GLU A 78 -2.72 -24.95 15.74
CA GLU A 78 -3.63 -24.15 14.92
C GLU A 78 -4.23 -22.99 15.73
N THR A 79 -4.13 -21.80 15.17
CA THR A 79 -4.54 -20.54 15.80
C THR A 79 -5.17 -19.64 14.75
N THR A 80 -6.26 -18.98 15.10
CA THR A 80 -6.84 -17.91 14.27
C THR A 80 -6.21 -16.58 14.68
N ALA A 81 -5.75 -15.82 13.69
CA ALA A 81 -5.14 -14.51 13.88
C ALA A 81 -5.83 -13.45 13.04
N LEU A 82 -5.85 -12.21 13.52
CA LEU A 82 -6.20 -11.04 12.74
C LEU A 82 -4.90 -10.35 12.30
N VAL A 83 -4.71 -10.26 10.99
CA VAL A 83 -3.67 -9.43 10.39
C VAL A 83 -4.27 -8.06 10.13
N VAL A 84 -3.62 -7.03 10.64
CA VAL A 84 -3.97 -5.62 10.42
C VAL A 84 -2.82 -4.99 9.66
N ASP A 85 -3.07 -4.67 8.39
CA ASP A 85 -2.09 -4.03 7.52
C ASP A 85 -2.56 -2.60 7.21
N ILE A 86 -1.83 -1.62 7.74
CA ILE A 86 -2.12 -0.20 7.57
C ILE A 86 -1.03 0.39 6.68
N GLY A 87 -1.33 0.48 5.39
CA GLY A 87 -0.47 1.07 4.39
C GLY A 87 -0.58 2.61 4.32
N GLY A 88 0.00 3.19 3.28
CA GLY A 88 -0.08 4.63 3.03
C GLY A 88 -1.47 5.12 2.61
N GLY A 89 -2.21 4.32 1.87
CA GLY A 89 -3.52 4.67 1.30
C GLY A 89 -4.66 3.73 1.64
N THR A 90 -4.37 2.55 2.19
CA THR A 90 -5.37 1.54 2.57
C THR A 90 -5.07 0.98 3.94
N SER A 91 -6.10 0.45 4.58
CA SER A 91 -6.00 -0.38 5.78
C SER A 91 -6.76 -1.67 5.54
N ASP A 92 -6.04 -2.78 5.56
CA ASP A 92 -6.55 -4.11 5.26
C ASP A 92 -6.60 -4.98 6.53
N PHE A 93 -7.70 -5.69 6.71
CA PHE A 93 -7.97 -6.53 7.85
C PHE A 93 -8.28 -7.93 7.38
N THR A 94 -7.43 -8.90 7.74
CA THR A 94 -7.56 -10.28 7.27
C THR A 94 -7.54 -11.24 8.44
N VAL A 95 -8.59 -12.04 8.57
CA VAL A 95 -8.64 -13.15 9.53
C VAL A 95 -8.08 -14.39 8.85
N ILE A 96 -7.00 -14.92 9.42
CA ILE A 96 -6.29 -16.08 8.85
C ILE A 96 -6.20 -17.22 9.87
N ARG A 97 -6.12 -18.43 9.32
CA ARG A 97 -5.78 -19.64 10.06
C ARG A 97 -4.28 -19.89 9.95
N LEU A 98 -3.61 -19.97 11.07
CA LEU A 98 -2.19 -20.29 11.16
C LEU A 98 -2.04 -21.72 11.67
N ASN A 99 -1.27 -22.54 10.96
CA ASN A 99 -1.00 -23.90 11.37
C ASN A 99 0.43 -24.28 10.96
N PRO A 100 1.34 -24.50 11.92
CA PRO A 100 2.75 -24.85 11.63
C PRO A 100 2.90 -26.04 10.68
N ALA A 101 1.99 -27.02 10.73
CA ALA A 101 2.03 -28.17 9.84
C ALA A 101 1.73 -27.84 8.36
N ARG A 102 1.17 -26.66 8.10
CA ARG A 102 0.83 -26.18 6.76
C ARG A 102 1.77 -25.09 6.22
N SER A 103 2.73 -24.66 7.03
CA SER A 103 3.64 -23.55 6.68
C SER A 103 4.42 -23.76 5.37
N ALA A 104 4.67 -25.02 5.01
CA ALA A 104 5.37 -25.40 3.77
C ALA A 104 4.45 -25.51 2.53
N GLN A 105 3.14 -25.33 2.68
CA GLN A 105 2.22 -25.40 1.55
C GLN A 105 2.32 -24.13 0.70
N SER A 106 2.37 -24.28 -0.62
CA SER A 106 2.46 -23.16 -1.55
C SER A 106 1.11 -22.43 -1.73
N ASP A 107 0.00 -23.17 -1.72
CA ASP A 107 -1.35 -22.59 -1.77
C ASP A 107 -1.94 -22.53 -0.35
N ARG A 108 -2.12 -21.32 0.12
CA ARG A 108 -2.65 -20.98 1.45
C ARG A 108 -3.97 -20.19 1.36
N SER A 109 -4.58 -20.11 0.18
CA SER A 109 -5.82 -19.33 -0.03
C SER A 109 -6.95 -19.76 0.91
N ALA A 110 -7.07 -21.08 1.17
CA ALA A 110 -8.05 -21.63 2.11
C ALA A 110 -7.81 -21.27 3.60
N ASP A 111 -6.65 -20.70 3.92
CA ASP A 111 -6.36 -20.23 5.27
C ASP A 111 -6.85 -18.80 5.53
N ILE A 112 -7.22 -18.08 4.48
CA ILE A 112 -7.89 -16.78 4.60
C ILE A 112 -9.37 -17.04 4.90
N LEU A 113 -9.79 -16.71 6.12
CA LEU A 113 -11.14 -16.96 6.59
C LEU A 113 -12.09 -15.81 6.27
N ALA A 114 -11.58 -14.57 6.34
CA ALA A 114 -12.29 -13.36 5.97
C ALA A 114 -11.28 -12.26 5.67
N THR A 115 -11.63 -11.35 4.79
CA THR A 115 -10.85 -10.14 4.51
C THR A 115 -11.79 -8.97 4.24
N THR A 116 -11.35 -7.78 4.63
CA THR A 116 -12.00 -6.51 4.30
C THR A 116 -10.96 -5.40 4.33
N GLY A 117 -11.20 -4.32 3.61
CA GLY A 117 -10.30 -3.18 3.59
C GLY A 117 -11.06 -1.87 3.50
N VAL A 118 -10.37 -0.78 3.81
CA VAL A 118 -10.87 0.59 3.63
C VAL A 118 -9.79 1.44 2.97
N HIS A 119 -10.19 2.35 2.09
CA HIS A 119 -9.30 3.32 1.43
C HIS A 119 -9.00 4.49 2.37
N ILE A 120 -8.49 4.18 3.56
CA ILE A 120 -7.98 5.10 4.56
C ILE A 120 -6.66 4.54 5.05
N GLY A 121 -5.60 5.31 4.96
CA GLY A 121 -4.27 4.88 5.36
C GLY A 121 -3.44 5.99 5.97
N GLY A 122 -2.14 5.78 6.09
CA GLY A 122 -1.21 6.70 6.74
C GLY A 122 -1.27 8.11 6.18
N THR A 123 -1.41 8.27 4.86
CA THR A 123 -1.51 9.60 4.23
C THR A 123 -2.78 10.36 4.62
N ASP A 124 -3.88 9.67 4.93
CA ASP A 124 -5.10 10.30 5.43
C ASP A 124 -4.94 10.72 6.89
N PHE A 125 -4.25 9.91 7.69
CA PHE A 125 -3.93 10.25 9.08
C PHE A 125 -3.00 11.45 9.13
N ASP A 126 -1.94 11.48 8.31
CA ASP A 126 -1.02 12.61 8.19
C ASP A 126 -1.79 13.89 7.78
N ARG A 127 -2.65 13.80 6.77
CA ARG A 127 -3.48 14.92 6.34
C ARG A 127 -4.38 15.44 7.44
N LEU A 128 -5.05 14.55 8.17
CA LEU A 128 -5.94 14.95 9.26
C LEU A 128 -5.18 15.60 10.40
N LEU A 129 -4.04 15.02 10.78
CA LEU A 129 -3.15 15.55 11.81
C LEU A 129 -2.66 16.94 11.42
N ASP A 130 -2.19 17.11 10.18
CA ASP A 130 -1.67 18.36 9.67
C ASP A 130 -2.74 19.46 9.65
N LEU A 131 -3.93 19.16 9.10
CA LEU A 131 -5.06 20.09 9.06
C LEU A 131 -5.57 20.51 10.45
N THR A 132 -5.43 19.65 11.45
CA THR A 132 -5.96 19.93 12.80
C THR A 132 -4.92 20.57 13.73
N THR A 133 -3.63 20.31 13.52
CA THR A 133 -2.57 20.75 14.43
C THR A 133 -1.62 21.79 13.82
N VAL A 134 -1.22 21.64 12.55
CA VAL A 134 -0.21 22.50 11.92
C VAL A 134 -0.86 23.65 11.16
N MET A 135 -1.81 23.35 10.27
CA MET A 135 -2.42 24.34 9.38
C MET A 135 -3.14 25.49 10.09
N PRO A 136 -3.73 25.33 11.29
CA PRO A 136 -4.26 26.47 12.04
C PRO A 136 -3.19 27.52 12.39
N HIS A 137 -1.96 27.11 12.67
CA HIS A 137 -0.85 28.03 12.92
C HIS A 137 -0.41 28.80 11.67
N LEU A 138 -0.74 28.29 10.49
CA LEU A 138 -0.46 28.93 9.20
C LEU A 138 -1.66 29.75 8.67
N GLY A 139 -2.76 29.80 9.43
CA GLY A 139 -3.96 30.60 9.08
C GLY A 139 -5.16 29.79 8.58
N TYR A 140 -5.13 28.49 8.60
CA TYR A 140 -6.30 27.66 8.27
C TYR A 140 -7.47 27.96 9.20
N LYS A 141 -8.64 28.22 8.62
CA LYS A 141 -9.85 28.67 9.33
C LYS A 141 -9.73 30.03 10.04
N HIS A 142 -8.65 30.78 9.83
CA HIS A 142 -8.50 32.12 10.38
C HIS A 142 -9.48 33.07 9.71
N VAL A 143 -10.00 34.03 10.49
CA VAL A 143 -10.82 35.13 9.99
C VAL A 143 -9.93 36.34 9.77
N GLY A 144 -9.72 36.70 8.51
CA GLY A 144 -8.91 37.85 8.13
C GLY A 144 -9.59 39.19 8.35
N THR A 145 -8.90 40.25 7.99
CA THR A 145 -9.45 41.63 8.02
C THR A 145 -10.70 41.73 7.15
N GLY A 146 -11.80 42.24 7.71
CA GLY A 146 -13.09 42.31 7.02
C GLY A 146 -14.00 41.10 7.24
N GLY A 147 -13.70 40.22 8.20
CA GLY A 147 -14.58 39.10 8.61
C GLY A 147 -14.64 37.92 7.62
N ARG A 148 -13.75 37.86 6.64
CA ARG A 148 -13.69 36.77 5.67
C ARG A 148 -12.76 35.67 6.17
N ILE A 149 -13.20 34.39 6.05
CA ILE A 149 -12.37 33.25 6.34
C ILE A 149 -11.31 33.12 5.24
N VAL A 150 -10.07 32.84 5.63
CA VAL A 150 -8.98 32.56 4.70
C VAL A 150 -9.35 31.32 3.85
N PRO A 151 -9.20 31.38 2.51
CA PRO A 151 -9.55 30.27 1.64
C PRO A 151 -8.80 28.97 2.01
N SER A 152 -9.53 27.87 2.07
CA SER A 152 -9.02 26.59 2.61
C SER A 152 -8.21 25.77 1.61
N SER A 153 -8.33 26.06 0.30
CA SER A 153 -7.79 25.19 -0.77
C SER A 153 -6.27 24.97 -0.66
N VAL A 154 -5.53 26.04 -0.36
CA VAL A 154 -4.07 25.96 -0.23
C VAL A 154 -3.65 25.05 0.92
N PHE A 155 -4.36 25.10 2.05
CA PHE A 155 -4.07 24.26 3.21
C PHE A 155 -4.39 22.79 2.93
N PHE A 156 -5.46 22.50 2.16
CA PHE A 156 -5.74 21.14 1.72
C PHE A 156 -4.69 20.61 0.75
N ASP A 157 -4.23 21.45 -0.20
CA ASP A 157 -3.17 21.07 -1.13
C ASP A 157 -1.86 20.81 -0.39
N LEU A 158 -1.50 21.63 0.61
CA LEU A 158 -0.30 21.44 1.44
C LEU A 158 -0.37 20.20 2.31
N SER A 159 -1.54 19.89 2.87
CA SER A 159 -1.74 18.74 3.75
C SER A 159 -1.92 17.42 2.99
N THR A 160 -2.07 17.46 1.67
CA THR A 160 -2.29 16.28 0.84
C THR A 160 -1.01 15.95 0.08
N TRP A 161 -0.32 14.89 0.45
CA TRP A 161 1.05 14.60 0.02
C TRP A 161 1.24 14.61 -1.51
N HIS A 162 0.29 14.08 -2.29
CA HIS A 162 0.36 14.07 -3.76
C HIS A 162 -0.01 15.41 -4.40
N LEU A 163 -0.53 16.37 -3.64
CA LEU A 163 -0.89 17.72 -4.07
C LEU A 163 0.12 18.79 -3.63
N ILE A 164 1.07 18.45 -2.75
CA ILE A 164 2.08 19.41 -2.23
C ILE A 164 2.78 20.19 -3.34
N HIS A 165 3.00 19.56 -4.50
CA HIS A 165 3.62 20.24 -5.64
C HIS A 165 2.80 21.44 -6.15
N GLN A 166 1.49 21.48 -5.89
CA GLN A 166 0.62 22.61 -6.28
C GLN A 166 0.91 23.86 -5.45
N ALA A 167 1.53 23.73 -4.28
CA ALA A 167 1.98 24.85 -3.46
C ALA A 167 3.01 25.74 -4.20
N TYR A 168 3.70 25.20 -5.19
CA TYR A 168 4.67 25.93 -6.02
C TYR A 168 4.04 26.55 -7.29
N THR A 169 2.72 26.46 -7.44
CA THR A 169 2.03 27.06 -8.58
C THR A 169 1.73 28.55 -8.32
N ARG A 170 1.56 29.34 -9.41
CA ARG A 170 1.21 30.76 -9.30
C ARG A 170 -0.06 31.00 -8.47
N LYS A 171 -1.00 30.08 -8.49
CA LYS A 171 -2.25 30.17 -7.73
C LYS A 171 -1.99 30.21 -6.22
N SER A 172 -0.99 29.49 -5.75
CA SER A 172 -0.63 29.38 -4.33
C SER A 172 0.30 30.50 -3.85
N MET A 173 1.07 31.12 -4.77
CA MET A 173 2.03 32.19 -4.44
C MET A 173 1.39 33.57 -4.25
N HIS A 174 0.09 33.73 -4.44
CA HIS A 174 -0.68 34.96 -4.25
C HIS A 174 -1.57 34.93 -3.00
N PHE A 175 -1.26 34.03 -2.07
CA PHE A 175 -1.90 33.94 -0.75
C PHE A 175 -1.09 34.64 0.32
#